data_cc4421fdd6b8ba0ead1d9463e2d4065f
#
_entry.id   cc4421fdd6b8ba0ead1d9463e2d4065f
#
_cell.length_a   1.000
_cell.length_b   1.000
_cell.length_c   1.000
_cell.angle_alpha   90.00
_cell.angle_beta   90.00
_cell.angle_gamma   90.00
#
_symmetry.space_group_name_H-M   'P 1'
#
loop_
_entity.id
_entity.type
_entity.pdbx_description
1 polymer ?
#
loop_
_entity_poly.entity_id
_entity_poly.type
_entity_poly.pdbx_seq_one_letter_code
_entity_poly.pdbx_strand_id
1 'polypeptide(L)'
;RDAGIGTYILFQETYNKKAYEELHPTGPKSDYAYHTESMDRAMRAGIDDVGLGVLFGLNNYEYEFAGLLMHAEHLETVFGVGPHTISVPRVKPADDIDPDEFDNSLSDDMFVKIAACIRLAVPYTGMIISTRENAEVRAKMLHAGISQLSGGSRTSVGGYSEVERPHDTEQFDVSDQRTLDEVVKWLMDNGHIPSFCTACYREGRTGDRFMELCKNGQILNCCHPNALMTLAEYLVDYASKETKEQGFKVIKEELNKIPKEKVRTITEEHLYEIEHSNKRDFRF
;
A
#
# COMPACT_ATOMS: atom_id res chain seq x y z
N ARG A 1 4.03 16.04 -12.93
CA ARG A 1 3.98 17.16 -11.98
C ARG A 1 2.87 18.14 -12.37
N ASP A 2 2.86 18.65 -13.58
CA ASP A 2 1.90 19.68 -14.01
C ASP A 2 0.44 19.22 -13.96
N ALA A 3 0.19 17.91 -14.01
CA ALA A 3 -1.11 17.29 -13.80
C ALA A 3 -1.51 17.19 -12.32
N GLY A 4 -0.63 17.56 -11.37
CA GLY A 4 -0.90 17.52 -9.93
C GLY A 4 -0.98 16.10 -9.34
N ILE A 5 -0.24 15.12 -9.91
CA ILE A 5 -0.19 13.77 -9.34
C ILE A 5 0.48 13.79 -7.96
N GLY A 6 -0.01 12.95 -7.04
CA GLY A 6 0.49 12.88 -5.67
C GLY A 6 1.70 11.98 -5.51
N THR A 7 1.68 10.81 -6.14
CA THR A 7 2.73 9.80 -6.01
C THR A 7 3.06 9.19 -7.37
N TYR A 8 4.33 8.90 -7.60
CA TYR A 8 4.81 8.13 -8.75
C TYR A 8 5.30 6.76 -8.30
N ILE A 9 4.66 5.70 -8.76
CA ILE A 9 5.02 4.32 -8.44
C ILE A 9 5.40 3.58 -9.70
N LEU A 10 6.55 2.93 -9.70
CA LEU A 10 6.98 2.05 -10.78
C LEU A 10 7.76 0.87 -10.18
N PHE A 11 7.35 -0.35 -10.54
CA PHE A 11 8.06 -1.55 -10.10
C PHE A 11 9.28 -1.78 -10.97
N GLN A 12 10.41 -2.07 -10.31
CA GLN A 12 11.65 -2.44 -11.00
C GLN A 12 11.53 -3.79 -11.72
N GLU A 13 10.61 -4.63 -11.34
CA GLU A 13 10.44 -6.04 -11.71
C GLU A 13 11.59 -6.89 -11.15
N THR A 14 12.81 -6.74 -11.66
CA THR A 14 14.04 -7.32 -11.11
C THR A 14 15.20 -6.33 -11.15
N TYR A 15 16.04 -6.33 -10.13
CA TYR A 15 17.30 -5.55 -10.09
C TYR A 15 18.44 -6.25 -10.82
N ASN A 16 18.31 -7.54 -11.16
CA ASN A 16 19.29 -8.25 -11.96
C ASN A 16 19.20 -7.80 -13.43
N LYS A 17 20.19 -6.99 -13.85
CA LYS A 17 20.20 -6.41 -15.18
C LYS A 17 20.10 -7.44 -16.30
N LYS A 18 20.83 -8.58 -16.17
CA LYS A 18 20.80 -9.63 -17.20
C LYS A 18 19.41 -10.26 -17.31
N ALA A 19 18.82 -10.65 -16.19
CA ALA A 19 17.46 -11.19 -16.17
C ALA A 19 16.43 -10.17 -16.66
N TYR A 20 16.61 -8.89 -16.30
CA TYR A 20 15.74 -7.82 -16.77
C TYR A 20 15.73 -7.68 -18.30
N GLU A 21 16.93 -7.67 -18.93
CA GLU A 21 17.09 -7.55 -20.38
C GLU A 21 16.53 -8.78 -21.13
N GLU A 22 16.64 -9.98 -20.53
CA GLU A 22 16.03 -11.20 -21.06
C GLU A 22 14.49 -11.18 -20.99
N LEU A 23 13.92 -10.65 -19.91
CA LEU A 23 12.48 -10.56 -19.71
C LEU A 23 11.83 -9.37 -20.46
N HIS A 24 12.61 -8.34 -20.80
CA HIS A 24 12.13 -7.13 -21.48
C HIS A 24 12.91 -6.87 -22.78
N PRO A 25 12.85 -7.78 -23.78
CA PRO A 25 13.68 -7.68 -24.96
C PRO A 25 13.32 -6.53 -25.89
N THR A 26 12.11 -5.98 -25.76
CA THR A 26 11.59 -4.90 -26.63
C THR A 26 10.61 -3.98 -25.88
N GLY A 27 10.26 -2.86 -26.49
CA GLY A 27 9.28 -1.92 -25.95
C GLY A 27 9.86 -0.90 -24.97
N PRO A 28 9.00 -0.07 -24.35
CA PRO A 28 9.44 1.04 -23.49
C PRO A 28 10.24 0.62 -22.25
N LYS A 29 10.05 -0.60 -21.76
CA LYS A 29 10.77 -1.16 -20.62
C LYS A 29 12.12 -1.79 -20.98
N SER A 30 12.53 -1.89 -22.25
CA SER A 30 13.76 -2.58 -22.66
C SER A 30 15.06 -1.92 -22.18
N ASP A 31 15.03 -0.62 -21.87
CA ASP A 31 16.18 0.10 -21.34
C ASP A 31 16.23 0.00 -19.80
N TYR A 32 17.04 -0.92 -19.30
CA TYR A 32 17.23 -1.13 -17.87
C TYR A 32 17.64 0.13 -17.11
N ALA A 33 18.61 0.88 -17.61
CA ALA A 33 19.10 2.08 -16.92
C ALA A 33 18.02 3.15 -16.87
N TYR A 34 17.35 3.40 -18.00
CA TYR A 34 16.24 4.35 -18.05
C TYR A 34 15.11 3.94 -17.11
N HIS A 35 14.79 2.66 -17.00
CA HIS A 35 13.75 2.17 -16.11
C HIS A 35 14.16 2.33 -14.63
N THR A 36 15.37 1.89 -14.27
CA THR A 36 15.89 1.96 -12.88
C THR A 36 15.98 3.40 -12.37
N GLU A 37 16.36 4.36 -13.23
CA GLU A 37 16.47 5.78 -12.87
C GLU A 37 15.13 6.56 -12.95
N SER A 38 14.01 5.87 -13.10
CA SER A 38 12.70 6.52 -13.24
C SER A 38 12.31 7.35 -12.03
N MET A 39 12.62 6.87 -10.81
CA MET A 39 12.36 7.60 -9.57
C MET A 39 13.22 8.86 -9.48
N ASP A 40 14.49 8.78 -9.87
CA ASP A 40 15.39 9.95 -9.96
C ASP A 40 14.83 11.04 -10.86
N ARG A 41 14.30 10.66 -12.02
CA ARG A 41 13.70 11.63 -12.95
C ARG A 41 12.42 12.23 -12.38
N ALA A 42 11.59 11.43 -11.73
CA ALA A 42 10.38 11.89 -11.07
C ALA A 42 10.68 12.91 -9.96
N MET A 43 11.65 12.59 -9.10
CA MET A 43 12.05 13.46 -8.00
C MET A 43 12.73 14.75 -8.50
N ARG A 44 13.62 14.68 -9.52
CA ARG A 44 14.16 15.87 -10.17
C ARG A 44 13.12 16.75 -10.83
N ALA A 45 12.01 16.16 -11.29
CA ALA A 45 10.86 16.92 -11.83
C ALA A 45 9.98 17.53 -10.72
N GLY A 46 10.26 17.24 -9.42
CA GLY A 46 9.55 17.76 -8.27
C GLY A 46 8.33 16.92 -7.85
N ILE A 47 8.35 15.63 -8.16
CA ILE A 47 7.45 14.64 -7.53
C ILE A 47 8.25 14.04 -6.38
N ASP A 48 7.92 14.43 -5.16
CA ASP A 48 8.66 14.08 -3.95
C ASP A 48 8.15 12.81 -3.24
N ASP A 49 7.01 12.28 -3.67
CA ASP A 49 6.46 11.00 -3.23
C ASP A 49 6.66 9.94 -4.32
N VAL A 50 7.55 8.98 -4.07
CA VAL A 50 7.81 7.87 -4.98
C VAL A 50 7.60 6.51 -4.29
N GLY A 51 7.20 5.51 -5.08
CA GLY A 51 6.99 4.15 -4.60
C GLY A 51 7.85 3.16 -5.37
N LEU A 52 8.58 2.33 -4.61
CA LEU A 52 9.39 1.23 -5.13
C LEU A 52 8.62 -0.08 -5.10
N GLY A 53 9.11 -1.04 -5.86
CA GLY A 53 8.65 -2.43 -5.81
C GLY A 53 9.52 -3.33 -6.66
N VAL A 54 9.59 -4.58 -6.27
CA VAL A 54 10.26 -5.64 -7.01
C VAL A 54 9.36 -6.87 -7.03
N LEU A 55 9.34 -7.60 -8.12
CA LEU A 55 8.52 -8.81 -8.26
C LEU A 55 9.33 -10.02 -7.80
N PHE A 56 9.15 -10.40 -6.54
CA PHE A 56 9.83 -11.55 -5.96
C PHE A 56 9.42 -12.85 -6.66
N GLY A 57 10.42 -13.67 -6.99
CA GLY A 57 10.24 -14.92 -7.73
C GLY A 57 10.68 -14.87 -9.19
N LEU A 58 10.89 -13.70 -9.79
CA LEU A 58 11.49 -13.59 -11.12
C LEU A 58 12.97 -13.97 -11.10
N ASN A 59 13.68 -13.67 -10.01
CA ASN A 59 15.09 -13.95 -9.82
C ASN A 59 15.39 -14.24 -8.35
N ASN A 60 16.67 -14.45 -8.01
CA ASN A 60 17.12 -14.72 -6.65
C ASN A 60 16.65 -13.62 -5.68
N TYR A 61 15.86 -14.02 -4.69
CA TYR A 61 15.20 -13.08 -3.77
C TYR A 61 16.19 -12.30 -2.88
N GLU A 62 17.37 -12.86 -2.58
CA GLU A 62 18.40 -12.18 -1.79
C GLU A 62 18.99 -11.00 -2.57
N TYR A 63 19.20 -11.21 -3.89
CA TYR A 63 19.65 -10.16 -4.79
C TYR A 63 18.60 -9.06 -4.94
N GLU A 64 17.34 -9.44 -5.14
CA GLU A 64 16.23 -8.48 -5.27
C GLU A 64 16.03 -7.68 -3.99
N PHE A 65 16.11 -8.35 -2.83
CA PHE A 65 16.03 -7.68 -1.53
C PHE A 65 17.16 -6.67 -1.33
N ALA A 66 18.42 -7.05 -1.64
CA ALA A 66 19.56 -6.16 -1.56
C ALA A 66 19.41 -4.96 -2.51
N GLY A 67 19.01 -5.21 -3.77
CA GLY A 67 18.77 -4.17 -4.78
C GLY A 67 17.69 -3.18 -4.33
N LEU A 68 16.59 -3.66 -3.77
CA LEU A 68 15.51 -2.83 -3.25
C LEU A 68 15.98 -1.91 -2.11
N LEU A 69 16.75 -2.44 -1.16
CA LEU A 69 17.29 -1.64 -0.06
C LEU A 69 18.31 -0.61 -0.55
N MET A 70 19.19 -0.99 -1.47
CA MET A 70 20.15 -0.06 -2.08
C MET A 70 19.44 1.06 -2.85
N HIS A 71 18.34 0.76 -3.53
CA HIS A 71 17.55 1.78 -4.22
C HIS A 71 16.87 2.75 -3.23
N ALA A 72 16.32 2.24 -2.13
CA ALA A 72 15.75 3.07 -1.08
C ALA A 72 16.82 3.99 -0.44
N GLU A 73 18.01 3.45 -0.13
CA GLU A 73 19.14 4.21 0.39
C GLU A 73 19.67 5.26 -0.60
N HIS A 74 19.71 4.91 -1.90
CA HIS A 74 20.08 5.85 -2.96
C HIS A 74 19.14 7.07 -2.98
N LEU A 75 17.84 6.86 -2.95
CA LEU A 75 16.86 7.96 -2.95
C LEU A 75 17.02 8.84 -1.71
N GLU A 76 17.18 8.25 -0.54
CA GLU A 76 17.40 9.01 0.70
C GLU A 76 18.72 9.79 0.67
N THR A 77 19.78 9.21 0.11
CA THR A 77 21.09 9.86 0.03
C THR A 77 21.12 11.01 -0.99
N VAL A 78 20.49 10.80 -2.15
CA VAL A 78 20.57 11.77 -3.26
C VAL A 78 19.54 12.89 -3.12
N PHE A 79 18.35 12.58 -2.62
CA PHE A 79 17.22 13.52 -2.57
C PHE A 79 16.82 13.93 -1.14
N GLY A 80 17.43 13.33 -0.11
CA GLY A 80 17.07 13.55 1.30
C GLY A 80 15.74 12.89 1.70
N VAL A 81 15.08 12.20 0.80
CA VAL A 81 13.74 11.58 0.97
C VAL A 81 13.78 10.16 0.45
N GLY A 82 13.48 9.18 1.31
CA GLY A 82 13.33 7.79 0.93
C GLY A 82 11.96 7.51 0.29
N PRO A 83 11.71 6.25 -0.13
CA PRO A 83 10.46 5.89 -0.77
C PRO A 83 9.27 6.05 0.20
N HIS A 84 8.18 6.68 -0.28
CA HIS A 84 6.92 6.79 0.44
C HIS A 84 6.26 5.42 0.63
N THR A 85 6.35 4.57 -0.40
CA THR A 85 5.83 3.20 -0.34
C THR A 85 6.81 2.19 -0.93
N ILE A 86 6.73 0.96 -0.41
CA ILE A 86 7.38 -0.22 -1.00
C ILE A 86 6.31 -1.30 -1.21
N SER A 87 6.14 -1.71 -2.46
CA SER A 87 5.28 -2.84 -2.82
C SER A 87 6.07 -4.14 -2.85
N VAL A 88 5.48 -5.19 -2.30
CA VAL A 88 6.10 -6.52 -2.21
C VAL A 88 5.25 -7.58 -2.94
N PRO A 89 5.11 -7.53 -4.27
CA PRO A 89 4.46 -8.59 -5.03
C PRO A 89 5.35 -9.83 -5.16
N ARG A 90 4.70 -11.01 -5.27
CA ARG A 90 5.34 -12.25 -5.75
C ARG A 90 4.80 -12.61 -7.13
N VAL A 91 5.60 -13.35 -7.90
CA VAL A 91 5.12 -14.03 -9.12
C VAL A 91 3.98 -14.98 -8.73
N LYS A 92 2.87 -14.88 -9.42
CA LYS A 92 1.70 -15.74 -9.30
C LYS A 92 1.28 -16.21 -10.68
N PRO A 93 0.56 -17.32 -10.80
CA PRO A 93 0.03 -17.77 -12.07
C PRO A 93 -0.76 -16.65 -12.77
N ALA A 94 -0.64 -16.59 -14.07
CA ALA A 94 -1.44 -15.76 -14.97
C ALA A 94 -1.56 -16.50 -16.31
N ASP A 95 -2.41 -16.04 -17.23
CA ASP A 95 -2.70 -16.74 -18.48
C ASP A 95 -1.45 -17.17 -19.27
N ASP A 96 -0.41 -16.33 -19.27
CA ASP A 96 0.85 -16.58 -20.00
C ASP A 96 2.07 -16.70 -19.06
N ILE A 97 1.85 -16.93 -17.75
CA ILE A 97 2.95 -17.00 -16.77
C ILE A 97 2.75 -18.23 -15.87
N ASP A 98 3.66 -19.18 -16.00
CA ASP A 98 3.82 -20.27 -15.05
C ASP A 98 4.93 -19.89 -14.03
N PRO A 99 4.63 -19.74 -12.75
CA PRO A 99 5.65 -19.47 -11.73
C PRO A 99 6.75 -20.52 -11.65
N ASP A 100 6.47 -21.77 -12.06
CA ASP A 100 7.43 -22.86 -12.04
C ASP A 100 8.47 -22.74 -13.17
N GLU A 101 8.26 -21.89 -14.17
CA GLU A 101 9.28 -21.53 -15.16
C GLU A 101 10.42 -20.68 -14.57
N PHE A 102 10.16 -20.03 -13.43
CA PHE A 102 11.14 -19.26 -12.68
C PHE A 102 11.65 -20.08 -11.50
N ASP A 103 12.89 -20.54 -11.56
CA ASP A 103 13.54 -21.37 -10.52
C ASP A 103 13.84 -20.59 -9.21
N ASN A 104 12.93 -19.71 -8.81
CA ASN A 104 13.07 -18.76 -7.71
C ASN A 104 11.81 -18.64 -6.84
N SER A 105 11.01 -19.70 -6.79
CA SER A 105 9.78 -19.69 -5.99
C SER A 105 10.06 -19.43 -4.50
N LEU A 106 9.21 -18.61 -3.88
CA LEU A 106 9.30 -18.26 -2.47
C LEU A 106 8.22 -18.94 -1.66
N SER A 107 8.61 -19.62 -0.58
CA SER A 107 7.65 -20.08 0.42
C SER A 107 6.98 -18.89 1.12
N ASP A 108 5.79 -19.11 1.64
CA ASP A 108 5.04 -18.07 2.39
C ASP A 108 5.84 -17.57 3.61
N ASP A 109 6.51 -18.46 4.34
CA ASP A 109 7.30 -18.08 5.50
C ASP A 109 8.52 -17.22 5.13
N MET A 110 9.20 -17.53 4.01
CA MET A 110 10.30 -16.71 3.53
C MET A 110 9.79 -15.34 3.05
N PHE A 111 8.64 -15.30 2.40
CA PHE A 111 8.02 -14.05 1.95
C PHE A 111 7.64 -13.14 3.13
N VAL A 112 7.06 -13.69 4.18
CA VAL A 112 6.77 -12.96 5.44
C VAL A 112 8.06 -12.46 6.09
N LYS A 113 9.12 -13.27 6.11
CA LYS A 113 10.43 -12.88 6.62
C LYS A 113 11.04 -11.70 5.83
N ILE A 114 10.95 -11.73 4.50
CA ILE A 114 11.41 -10.63 3.64
C ILE A 114 10.66 -9.33 4.02
N ALA A 115 9.34 -9.37 4.15
CA ALA A 115 8.55 -8.21 4.54
C ALA A 115 8.98 -7.66 5.90
N ALA A 116 9.19 -8.53 6.90
CA ALA A 116 9.68 -8.11 8.22
C ALA A 116 11.06 -7.46 8.13
N CYS A 117 11.97 -8.01 7.32
CA CYS A 117 13.30 -7.42 7.11
C CYS A 117 13.23 -6.05 6.42
N ILE A 118 12.37 -5.88 5.41
CA ILE A 118 12.15 -4.57 4.76
C ILE A 118 11.61 -3.57 5.78
N ARG A 119 10.62 -3.96 6.61
CA ARG A 119 10.08 -3.09 7.65
C ARG A 119 11.12 -2.63 8.65
N LEU A 120 12.06 -3.49 9.03
CA LEU A 120 13.15 -3.13 9.94
C LEU A 120 14.19 -2.22 9.27
N ALA A 121 14.49 -2.45 7.99
CA ALA A 121 15.48 -1.68 7.24
C ALA A 121 14.97 -0.29 6.82
N VAL A 122 13.68 -0.18 6.46
CA VAL A 122 13.04 1.07 5.99
C VAL A 122 11.77 1.33 6.83
N PRO A 123 11.92 1.70 8.12
CA PRO A 123 10.81 1.72 9.08
C PRO A 123 9.74 2.78 8.80
N TYR A 124 10.06 3.82 8.07
CA TYR A 124 9.17 4.95 7.78
C TYR A 124 8.27 4.73 6.55
N THR A 125 8.58 3.77 5.68
CA THR A 125 7.85 3.56 4.42
C THR A 125 6.50 2.88 4.63
N GLY A 126 5.52 3.21 3.80
CA GLY A 126 4.30 2.41 3.63
C GLY A 126 4.63 1.10 2.91
N MET A 127 4.18 -0.05 3.41
CA MET A 127 4.41 -1.32 2.74
C MET A 127 3.10 -1.89 2.22
N ILE A 128 3.08 -2.24 0.93
CA ILE A 128 1.87 -2.62 0.20
C ILE A 128 1.86 -4.11 -0.12
N ILE A 129 0.75 -4.78 0.18
CA ILE A 129 0.44 -6.12 -0.31
C ILE A 129 -0.87 -6.12 -1.11
N SER A 130 -0.86 -6.82 -2.23
CA SER A 130 -2.02 -6.92 -3.11
C SER A 130 -2.90 -8.14 -2.82
N THR A 131 -4.03 -8.22 -3.51
CA THR A 131 -4.96 -9.36 -3.53
C THR A 131 -4.43 -10.59 -4.26
N ARG A 132 -3.20 -10.54 -4.82
CA ARG A 132 -2.49 -11.73 -5.33
C ARG A 132 -2.25 -12.77 -4.24
N GLU A 133 -2.13 -12.31 -2.98
CA GLU A 133 -1.94 -13.19 -1.82
C GLU A 133 -3.30 -13.53 -1.19
N ASN A 134 -3.40 -14.76 -0.71
CA ASN A 134 -4.59 -15.22 0.01
C ASN A 134 -4.71 -14.57 1.39
N ALA A 135 -5.88 -14.72 2.01
CA ALA A 135 -6.19 -14.09 3.29
C ALA A 135 -5.25 -14.49 4.44
N GLU A 136 -4.78 -15.75 4.46
CA GLU A 136 -3.87 -16.25 5.50
C GLU A 136 -2.50 -15.60 5.40
N VAL A 137 -1.91 -15.57 4.20
CA VAL A 137 -0.62 -14.89 3.97
C VAL A 137 -0.74 -13.41 4.29
N ARG A 138 -1.82 -12.76 3.86
CA ARG A 138 -2.06 -11.34 4.14
C ARG A 138 -2.16 -11.05 5.64
N ALA A 139 -2.77 -11.93 6.43
CA ALA A 139 -2.82 -11.80 7.88
C ALA A 139 -1.40 -11.87 8.50
N LYS A 140 -0.59 -12.86 8.10
CA LYS A 140 0.81 -12.97 8.54
C LYS A 140 1.63 -11.72 8.14
N MET A 141 1.40 -11.20 6.94
CA MET A 141 2.08 -10.02 6.41
C MET A 141 1.72 -8.74 7.17
N LEU A 142 0.48 -8.58 7.62
CA LEU A 142 0.08 -7.47 8.50
C LEU A 142 0.88 -7.48 9.80
N HIS A 143 1.03 -8.65 10.43
CA HIS A 143 1.86 -8.80 11.64
C HIS A 143 3.35 -8.58 11.36
N ALA A 144 3.82 -8.83 10.15
CA ALA A 144 5.20 -8.58 9.73
C ALA A 144 5.48 -7.11 9.38
N GLY A 145 4.46 -6.24 9.37
CA GLY A 145 4.64 -4.79 9.17
C GLY A 145 4.09 -4.22 7.86
N ILE A 146 3.31 -4.99 7.11
CA ILE A 146 2.52 -4.42 6.01
C ILE A 146 1.53 -3.40 6.58
N SER A 147 1.41 -2.26 5.92
CA SER A 147 0.56 -1.14 6.36
C SER A 147 -0.47 -0.69 5.32
N GLN A 148 -0.38 -1.21 4.11
CA GLN A 148 -1.33 -0.89 3.02
C GLN A 148 -1.76 -2.17 2.31
N LEU A 149 -3.07 -2.27 2.04
CA LEU A 149 -3.67 -3.44 1.40
C LEU A 149 -4.61 -3.03 0.27
N SER A 150 -4.59 -3.81 -0.81
CA SER A 150 -5.69 -3.77 -1.79
C SER A 150 -6.88 -4.57 -1.26
N GLY A 151 -8.09 -4.13 -1.57
CA GLY A 151 -9.32 -4.84 -1.23
C GLY A 151 -10.34 -4.75 -2.35
N GLY A 152 -11.09 -5.82 -2.61
CA GLY A 152 -12.11 -5.86 -3.66
C GLY A 152 -11.57 -5.70 -5.08
N SER A 153 -10.31 -6.10 -5.33
CA SER A 153 -9.64 -5.90 -6.63
C SER A 153 -10.27 -6.73 -7.74
N ARG A 154 -10.35 -6.16 -8.94
CA ARG A 154 -10.70 -6.82 -10.19
C ARG A 154 -9.61 -6.52 -11.22
N THR A 155 -9.06 -7.53 -11.86
CA THR A 155 -7.93 -7.41 -12.80
C THR A 155 -8.35 -7.60 -14.26
N SER A 156 -9.57 -8.05 -14.51
CA SER A 156 -10.16 -8.14 -15.85
C SER A 156 -10.55 -6.77 -16.41
N VAL A 157 -10.52 -6.62 -17.72
CA VAL A 157 -10.97 -5.40 -18.39
C VAL A 157 -12.45 -5.16 -18.13
N GLY A 158 -12.81 -4.01 -17.57
CA GLY A 158 -14.19 -3.68 -17.19
C GLY A 158 -14.71 -4.43 -15.96
N GLY A 159 -13.86 -5.13 -15.20
CA GLY A 159 -14.23 -5.98 -14.08
C GLY A 159 -15.00 -5.31 -12.95
N TYR A 160 -14.91 -4.00 -12.80
CA TYR A 160 -15.70 -3.24 -11.81
C TYR A 160 -17.11 -2.87 -12.29
N SER A 161 -17.39 -2.94 -13.59
CA SER A 161 -18.69 -2.56 -14.17
C SER A 161 -19.60 -3.75 -14.48
N GLU A 162 -19.08 -4.98 -14.43
CA GLU A 162 -19.84 -6.19 -14.80
C GLU A 162 -19.74 -7.27 -13.72
N VAL A 163 -20.88 -7.84 -13.37
CA VAL A 163 -21.02 -8.84 -12.29
C VAL A 163 -20.60 -10.24 -12.74
N GLU A 164 -20.66 -10.53 -14.04
CA GLU A 164 -20.36 -11.85 -14.61
C GLU A 164 -19.56 -11.70 -15.92
N ARG A 165 -18.22 -11.76 -15.83
CA ARG A 165 -17.39 -12.04 -17.01
C ARG A 165 -16.54 -13.27 -16.80
N PRO A 166 -16.27 -14.04 -17.88
CA PRO A 166 -15.32 -15.14 -17.82
C PRO A 166 -13.93 -14.63 -17.41
N HIS A 167 -13.20 -15.44 -16.65
CA HIS A 167 -11.84 -15.16 -16.13
C HIS A 167 -10.76 -14.98 -17.22
N ASP A 168 -11.12 -15.07 -18.49
CA ASP A 168 -10.24 -15.14 -19.66
C ASP A 168 -9.48 -13.82 -19.98
N THR A 169 -9.61 -12.77 -19.18
CA THR A 169 -8.94 -11.48 -19.41
C THR A 169 -8.24 -10.92 -18.17
N GLU A 170 -8.00 -11.76 -17.16
CA GLU A 170 -7.35 -11.33 -15.94
C GLU A 170 -5.84 -11.15 -16.16
N GLN A 171 -5.30 -10.00 -15.77
CA GLN A 171 -3.87 -9.71 -15.85
C GLN A 171 -3.05 -10.65 -14.94
N PHE A 172 -3.64 -11.11 -13.84
CA PHE A 172 -3.11 -12.09 -12.90
C PHE A 172 -4.25 -12.59 -12.01
N ASP A 173 -4.08 -13.78 -11.46
CA ASP A 173 -5.04 -14.40 -10.55
C ASP A 173 -5.16 -13.61 -9.24
N VAL A 174 -6.39 -13.31 -8.86
CA VAL A 174 -6.74 -12.69 -7.59
C VAL A 174 -7.07 -13.79 -6.59
N SER A 175 -6.13 -14.09 -5.68
CA SER A 175 -6.32 -15.14 -4.66
C SER A 175 -7.27 -14.70 -3.53
N ASP A 176 -7.32 -13.40 -3.21
CA ASP A 176 -8.25 -12.85 -2.24
C ASP A 176 -9.39 -12.12 -2.97
N GLN A 177 -10.50 -12.82 -3.13
CA GLN A 177 -11.68 -12.35 -3.85
C GLN A 177 -12.72 -11.67 -2.95
N ARG A 178 -12.40 -11.47 -1.67
CA ARG A 178 -13.32 -10.80 -0.73
C ARG A 178 -13.68 -9.40 -1.22
N THR A 179 -14.92 -9.02 -0.97
CA THR A 179 -15.40 -7.64 -1.17
C THR A 179 -14.66 -6.67 -0.26
N LEU A 180 -14.74 -5.37 -0.57
CA LEU A 180 -14.13 -4.36 0.28
C LEU A 180 -14.71 -4.38 1.70
N ASP A 181 -16.00 -4.60 1.86
CA ASP A 181 -16.67 -4.68 3.16
C ASP A 181 -16.17 -5.86 4.01
N GLU A 182 -16.01 -7.03 3.39
CA GLU A 182 -15.43 -8.19 4.06
C GLU A 182 -13.98 -7.97 4.48
N VAL A 183 -13.18 -7.26 3.66
CA VAL A 183 -11.79 -6.91 4.00
C VAL A 183 -11.75 -5.90 5.14
N VAL A 184 -12.60 -4.88 5.13
CA VAL A 184 -12.72 -3.89 6.21
C VAL A 184 -13.08 -4.57 7.53
N LYS A 185 -14.11 -5.44 7.51
CA LYS A 185 -14.51 -6.21 8.68
C LYS A 185 -13.37 -7.10 9.19
N TRP A 186 -12.72 -7.84 8.30
CA TRP A 186 -11.59 -8.71 8.62
C TRP A 186 -10.40 -7.95 9.24
N LEU A 187 -10.10 -6.74 8.78
CA LEU A 187 -9.06 -5.91 9.38
C LEU A 187 -9.41 -5.55 10.83
N MET A 188 -10.65 -5.16 11.10
CA MET A 188 -11.11 -4.86 12.46
C MET A 188 -11.10 -6.10 13.36
N ASP A 189 -11.47 -7.27 12.85
CA ASP A 189 -11.40 -8.56 13.57
C ASP A 189 -9.96 -8.93 13.95
N ASN A 190 -8.97 -8.47 13.17
CA ASN A 190 -7.54 -8.67 13.44
C ASN A 190 -6.89 -7.49 14.20
N GLY A 191 -7.68 -6.60 14.79
CA GLY A 191 -7.19 -5.50 15.63
C GLY A 191 -6.56 -4.34 14.87
N HIS A 192 -6.87 -4.18 13.58
CA HIS A 192 -6.41 -3.06 12.75
C HIS A 192 -7.54 -2.08 12.48
N ILE A 193 -7.19 -0.80 12.32
CA ILE A 193 -8.12 0.26 11.93
C ILE A 193 -7.99 0.47 10.43
N PRO A 194 -8.99 0.10 9.61
CA PRO A 194 -9.01 0.44 8.19
C PRO A 194 -9.04 1.96 8.00
N SER A 195 -8.21 2.51 7.12
CA SER A 195 -8.14 3.94 6.85
C SER A 195 -8.20 4.20 5.35
N PHE A 196 -9.04 5.15 4.95
CA PHE A 196 -9.16 5.64 3.57
C PHE A 196 -8.58 7.06 3.43
N CYS A 197 -7.73 7.47 4.37
CA CYS A 197 -7.20 8.83 4.47
C CYS A 197 -6.25 9.17 3.32
N THR A 198 -6.49 10.33 2.68
CA THR A 198 -5.63 10.95 1.67
C THR A 198 -5.19 12.37 2.08
N ALA A 199 -5.32 12.72 3.37
CA ALA A 199 -5.10 14.07 3.86
C ALA A 199 -3.68 14.60 3.60
N CYS A 200 -2.66 13.74 3.66
CA CYS A 200 -1.27 14.18 3.49
C CYS A 200 -1.03 14.85 2.13
N TYR A 201 -1.56 14.28 1.04
CA TYR A 201 -1.47 14.90 -0.30
C TYR A 201 -2.19 16.25 -0.37
N ARG A 202 -3.33 16.35 0.26
CA ARG A 202 -4.20 17.54 0.23
C ARG A 202 -3.70 18.67 1.11
N GLU A 203 -2.95 18.34 2.18
CA GLU A 203 -2.38 19.29 3.13
C GLU A 203 -0.88 19.58 2.85
N GLY A 204 -0.37 19.13 1.70
CA GLY A 204 1.03 19.32 1.31
C GLY A 204 2.03 18.70 2.29
N ARG A 205 1.63 17.58 2.92
CA ARG A 205 2.50 16.77 3.76
C ARG A 205 3.07 15.63 2.93
N THR A 206 3.98 15.96 2.03
CA THR A 206 4.67 15.04 1.12
C THR A 206 6.18 15.21 1.27
N GLY A 207 6.96 14.33 0.67
CA GLY A 207 8.41 14.40 0.64
C GLY A 207 9.06 14.47 2.03
N ASP A 208 9.99 15.39 2.20
CA ASP A 208 10.76 15.63 3.43
C ASP A 208 9.86 15.95 4.63
N ARG A 209 8.84 16.77 4.42
CA ARG A 209 7.87 17.13 5.47
C ARG A 209 7.13 15.92 6.02
N PHE A 210 6.70 15.00 5.15
CA PHE A 210 6.06 13.75 5.57
C PHE A 210 7.05 12.86 6.32
N MET A 211 8.26 12.67 5.78
CA MET A 211 9.29 11.84 6.38
C MET A 211 9.72 12.34 7.76
N GLU A 212 9.85 13.65 7.97
CA GLU A 212 10.13 14.22 9.27
C GLU A 212 9.06 13.88 10.30
N LEU A 213 7.78 14.04 9.93
CA LEU A 213 6.65 13.70 10.80
C LEU A 213 6.59 12.21 11.13
N CYS A 214 6.96 11.34 10.17
CA CYS A 214 7.04 9.90 10.40
C CYS A 214 8.20 9.53 11.33
N LYS A 215 9.40 10.04 11.06
CA LYS A 215 10.62 9.73 11.84
C LYS A 215 10.51 10.19 13.30
N ASN A 216 9.84 11.30 13.58
CA ASN A 216 9.65 11.82 14.95
C ASN A 216 8.32 11.36 15.60
N GLY A 217 7.50 10.58 14.92
CA GLY A 217 6.22 10.05 15.41
C GLY A 217 5.07 11.08 15.47
N GLN A 218 5.26 12.32 15.09
CA GLN A 218 4.20 13.34 15.15
C GLN A 218 3.07 13.08 14.16
N ILE A 219 3.33 12.32 13.10
CA ILE A 219 2.32 11.95 12.11
C ILE A 219 1.11 11.23 12.74
N LEU A 220 1.31 10.53 13.85
CA LEU A 220 0.22 9.85 14.58
C LEU A 220 -0.87 10.81 15.07
N ASN A 221 -0.53 12.09 15.33
CA ASN A 221 -1.53 13.09 15.72
C ASN A 221 -2.50 13.47 14.58
N CYS A 222 -2.15 13.12 13.33
CA CYS A 222 -3.01 13.27 12.17
C CYS A 222 -3.56 11.92 11.71
N CYS A 223 -2.70 10.90 11.60
CA CYS A 223 -3.07 9.61 11.02
C CYS A 223 -4.13 8.88 11.85
N HIS A 224 -3.99 8.84 13.19
CA HIS A 224 -4.95 8.12 14.03
C HIS A 224 -6.36 8.75 13.97
N PRO A 225 -6.55 10.07 14.23
CA PRO A 225 -7.87 10.67 14.10
C PRO A 225 -8.41 10.60 12.66
N ASN A 226 -7.59 10.82 11.64
CA ASN A 226 -8.02 10.70 10.25
C ASN A 226 -8.47 9.29 9.89
N ALA A 227 -7.81 8.26 10.43
CA ALA A 227 -8.24 6.87 10.23
C ALA A 227 -9.64 6.63 10.80
N LEU A 228 -9.91 7.12 12.02
CA LEU A 228 -11.23 6.98 12.64
C LEU A 228 -12.33 7.72 11.86
N MET A 229 -12.04 8.94 11.40
CA MET A 229 -13.01 9.74 10.64
C MET A 229 -13.30 9.11 9.27
N THR A 230 -12.27 8.69 8.52
CA THR A 230 -12.50 8.05 7.22
C THR A 230 -13.13 6.67 7.34
N LEU A 231 -12.85 5.93 8.41
CA LEU A 231 -13.59 4.71 8.71
C LEU A 231 -15.06 5.01 8.99
N ALA A 232 -15.37 6.03 9.81
CA ALA A 232 -16.75 6.42 10.11
C ALA A 232 -17.52 6.80 8.84
N GLU A 233 -16.91 7.55 7.93
CA GLU A 233 -17.51 7.88 6.63
C GLU A 233 -17.84 6.61 5.83
N TYR A 234 -16.88 5.67 5.74
CA TYR A 234 -17.14 4.38 5.09
C TYR A 234 -18.29 3.61 5.74
N LEU A 235 -18.32 3.55 7.07
CA LEU A 235 -19.35 2.84 7.82
C LEU A 235 -20.74 3.43 7.62
N VAL A 236 -20.84 4.75 7.49
CA VAL A 236 -22.12 5.43 7.26
C VAL A 236 -22.63 5.20 5.84
N ASP A 237 -21.73 5.32 4.85
CA ASP A 237 -22.12 5.46 3.44
C ASP A 237 -22.14 4.13 2.68
N TYR A 238 -21.33 3.14 3.08
CA TYR A 238 -21.08 1.96 2.25
C TYR A 238 -21.18 0.61 2.97
N ALA A 239 -20.94 0.58 4.30
CA ALA A 239 -20.79 -0.67 5.02
C ALA A 239 -22.11 -1.44 5.19
N SER A 240 -22.02 -2.76 5.23
CA SER A 240 -23.11 -3.61 5.71
C SER A 240 -23.46 -3.30 7.18
N LYS A 241 -24.66 -3.68 7.60
CA LYS A 241 -25.10 -3.45 8.98
C LYS A 241 -24.13 -4.05 10.01
N GLU A 242 -23.64 -5.26 9.75
CA GLU A 242 -22.73 -5.97 10.66
C GLU A 242 -21.39 -5.23 10.78
N THR A 243 -20.78 -4.87 9.63
CA THR A 243 -19.52 -4.13 9.59
C THR A 243 -19.66 -2.76 10.27
N LYS A 244 -20.81 -2.09 10.05
CA LYS A 244 -21.12 -0.79 10.67
C LYS A 244 -21.18 -0.89 12.19
N GLU A 245 -21.94 -1.85 12.73
CA GLU A 245 -22.07 -2.06 14.18
C GLU A 245 -20.73 -2.36 14.86
N GLN A 246 -19.89 -3.19 14.23
CA GLN A 246 -18.55 -3.49 14.70
C GLN A 246 -17.62 -2.27 14.62
N GLY A 247 -17.64 -1.58 13.50
CA GLY A 247 -16.76 -0.44 13.24
C GLY A 247 -16.97 0.70 14.24
N PHE A 248 -18.19 1.03 14.58
CA PHE A 248 -18.44 2.05 15.59
C PHE A 248 -18.00 1.65 17.01
N LYS A 249 -17.98 0.35 17.35
CA LYS A 249 -17.36 -0.11 18.61
C LYS A 249 -15.86 0.13 18.58
N VAL A 250 -15.19 -0.26 17.48
CA VAL A 250 -13.75 -0.03 17.29
C VAL A 250 -13.42 1.47 17.37
N ILE A 251 -14.16 2.32 16.66
CA ILE A 251 -13.97 3.78 16.70
C ILE A 251 -14.06 4.32 18.14
N LYS A 252 -15.07 3.89 18.90
CA LYS A 252 -15.27 4.33 20.29
C LYS A 252 -14.11 3.93 21.20
N GLU A 253 -13.59 2.71 21.02
CA GLU A 253 -12.44 2.22 21.81
C GLU A 253 -11.16 2.98 21.44
N GLU A 254 -10.92 3.19 20.15
CA GLU A 254 -9.72 3.84 19.63
C GLU A 254 -9.70 5.35 19.88
N LEU A 255 -10.86 6.03 19.88
CA LEU A 255 -10.97 7.44 20.21
C LEU A 255 -10.37 7.74 21.60
N ASN A 256 -10.59 6.85 22.58
CA ASN A 256 -10.05 7.00 23.91
C ASN A 256 -8.52 6.85 23.99
N LYS A 257 -7.89 6.28 22.95
CA LYS A 257 -6.43 6.11 22.86
C LYS A 257 -5.73 7.35 22.27
N ILE A 258 -6.46 8.34 21.76
CA ILE A 258 -5.86 9.60 21.28
C ILE A 258 -5.30 10.37 22.47
N PRO A 259 -3.95 10.56 22.55
CA PRO A 259 -3.33 11.08 23.76
C PRO A 259 -3.57 12.57 24.00
N LYS A 260 -3.72 13.37 22.94
CA LYS A 260 -3.96 14.82 23.04
C LYS A 260 -5.44 15.10 23.17
N GLU A 261 -5.87 15.59 24.34
CA GLU A 261 -7.27 15.91 24.65
C GLU A 261 -7.92 16.80 23.57
N LYS A 262 -7.25 17.87 23.17
CA LYS A 262 -7.77 18.77 22.12
C LYS A 262 -8.03 18.03 20.79
N VAL A 263 -7.11 17.13 20.37
CA VAL A 263 -7.29 16.35 19.13
C VAL A 263 -8.46 15.38 19.30
N ARG A 264 -8.55 14.72 20.46
CA ARG A 264 -9.64 13.79 20.76
C ARG A 264 -11.00 14.48 20.71
N THR A 265 -11.14 15.64 21.37
CA THR A 265 -12.40 16.43 21.37
C THR A 265 -12.82 16.81 19.96
N ILE A 266 -11.92 17.37 19.15
CA ILE A 266 -12.21 17.74 17.76
C ILE A 266 -12.60 16.50 16.94
N THR A 267 -11.91 15.37 17.15
CA THR A 267 -12.24 14.11 16.46
C THR A 267 -13.64 13.63 16.85
N GLU A 268 -14.02 13.71 18.12
CA GLU A 268 -15.35 13.35 18.62
C GLU A 268 -16.45 14.22 17.99
N GLU A 269 -16.23 15.52 17.92
CA GLU A 269 -17.15 16.46 17.26
C GLU A 269 -17.32 16.11 15.76
N HIS A 270 -16.23 15.82 15.04
CA HIS A 270 -16.29 15.44 13.64
C HIS A 270 -16.96 14.08 13.43
N LEU A 271 -16.71 13.08 14.29
CA LEU A 271 -17.38 11.78 14.23
C LEU A 271 -18.89 11.93 14.43
N TYR A 272 -19.31 12.79 15.38
CA TYR A 272 -20.73 13.10 15.57
C TYR A 272 -21.36 13.73 14.32
N GLU A 273 -20.67 14.68 13.69
CA GLU A 273 -21.14 15.30 12.44
C GLU A 273 -21.23 14.29 11.28
N ILE A 274 -20.26 13.37 11.15
CA ILE A 274 -20.29 12.31 10.13
C ILE A 274 -21.50 11.40 10.33
N GLU A 275 -21.81 11.03 11.57
CA GLU A 275 -22.89 10.10 11.90
C GLU A 275 -24.28 10.73 11.74
N HIS A 276 -24.43 12.05 12.07
CA HIS A 276 -25.73 12.72 12.18
C HIS A 276 -26.02 13.75 11.09
N SER A 277 -25.08 13.95 10.15
CA SER A 277 -25.26 14.89 9.04
C SER A 277 -24.69 14.34 7.72
N ASN A 278 -24.79 15.11 6.65
CA ASN A 278 -24.16 14.79 5.37
C ASN A 278 -22.74 15.37 5.21
N LYS A 279 -22.15 15.87 6.30
CA LYS A 279 -20.79 16.41 6.26
C LYS A 279 -19.79 15.25 6.18
N ARG A 280 -18.80 15.41 5.32
CA ARG A 280 -17.73 14.46 5.06
C ARG A 280 -16.43 15.22 4.91
N ASP A 281 -15.34 14.46 4.78
CA ASP A 281 -14.03 14.98 4.41
C ASP A 281 -13.36 15.82 5.51
N PHE A 282 -13.64 15.47 6.75
CA PHE A 282 -12.91 16.02 7.89
C PHE A 282 -11.49 15.46 7.95
N ARG A 283 -10.53 16.31 8.30
CA ARG A 283 -9.13 15.92 8.40
C ARG A 283 -8.29 16.86 9.27
N PHE A 284 -7.19 16.32 9.77
CA PHE A 284 -6.13 17.04 10.45
C PHE A 284 -4.92 17.25 9.54
#